data_3f0d77a07625dea7fe2882396a7d1781
#
_entry.id   3f0d77a07625dea7fe2882396a7d1781
#
_cell.length_a   1.000
_cell.length_b   1.000
_cell.length_c   1.000
_cell.angle_alpha   90.00
_cell.angle_beta   90.00
_cell.angle_gamma   90.00
#
_symmetry.space_group_name_H-M   'P 1'
#
loop_
_entity.id
_entity.type
_entity.pdbx_description
1 polymer ?
#
loop_
_entity_poly.entity_id
_entity_poly.type
_entity_poly.pdbx_seq_one_letter_code
_entity_poly.pdbx_strand_id
1 'polypeptide(L)'
;MEDCIFCSIIKGDIPAEILYEDDRVLAFKDVNAQAPEHFLVIPKEHISTANDATDEALMGRLSITAANIAKEYKFSENGYRLVMNCNSDGGQTVSHIHLHCLAGRQMTWPPG
;
A
#
# COMPACT_ATOMS: atom_id res chain seq x y z
N MET A 1 1.27 -14.35 -10.76
CA MET A 1 0.18 -15.06 -10.06
C MET A 1 -1.15 -14.71 -10.70
N GLU A 2 -1.78 -15.68 -11.33
CA GLU A 2 -3.01 -15.45 -12.07
C GLU A 2 -4.18 -15.02 -11.18
N ASP A 3 -4.20 -15.53 -9.95
CA ASP A 3 -5.31 -15.25 -9.03
C ASP A 3 -5.12 -13.99 -8.21
N CYS A 4 -3.99 -13.29 -8.39
CA CYS A 4 -3.71 -12.11 -7.59
C CYS A 4 -4.22 -10.86 -8.29
N ILE A 5 -5.19 -10.18 -7.66
CA ILE A 5 -5.75 -8.94 -8.20
C ILE A 5 -4.67 -7.86 -8.35
N PHE A 6 -3.70 -7.79 -7.42
CA PHE A 6 -2.63 -6.79 -7.50
C PHE A 6 -1.65 -7.11 -8.63
N CYS A 7 -1.34 -8.39 -8.86
CA CYS A 7 -0.54 -8.77 -10.02
C CYS A 7 -1.25 -8.38 -11.32
N SER A 8 -2.57 -8.49 -11.36
CA SER A 8 -3.37 -8.09 -12.52
C SER A 8 -3.34 -6.58 -12.74
N ILE A 9 -3.34 -5.79 -11.66
CA ILE A 9 -3.20 -4.34 -11.74
C ILE A 9 -1.82 -3.97 -12.26
N ILE A 10 -0.76 -4.65 -11.77
CA ILE A 10 0.62 -4.41 -12.21
C ILE A 10 0.76 -4.65 -13.71
N LYS A 11 0.12 -5.69 -14.24
CA LYS A 11 0.13 -6.00 -15.66
C LYS A 11 -0.71 -5.06 -16.51
N GLY A 12 -1.62 -4.30 -15.88
CA GLY A 12 -2.56 -3.45 -16.60
C GLY A 12 -3.83 -4.14 -17.05
N ASP A 13 -4.07 -5.39 -16.59
CA ASP A 13 -5.26 -6.14 -16.95
C ASP A 13 -6.51 -5.65 -16.22
N ILE A 14 -6.32 -5.05 -15.03
CA ILE A 14 -7.38 -4.45 -14.24
C ILE A 14 -7.03 -2.97 -14.05
N PRO A 15 -7.97 -2.04 -14.32
CA PRO A 15 -7.69 -0.62 -14.17
C PRO A 15 -7.55 -0.22 -12.70
N ALA A 16 -6.71 0.78 -12.46
CA ALA A 16 -6.54 1.39 -11.14
C ALA A 16 -6.09 2.83 -11.34
N GLU A 17 -6.37 3.68 -10.37
CA GLU A 17 -5.89 5.05 -10.41
C GLU A 17 -4.47 5.10 -9.85
N ILE A 18 -3.48 5.12 -10.73
CA ILE A 18 -2.06 5.04 -10.39
C ILE A 18 -1.58 6.41 -9.90
N LEU A 19 -0.92 6.41 -8.73
CA LEU A 19 -0.32 7.63 -8.17
C LEU A 19 1.18 7.70 -8.41
N TYR A 20 1.84 6.56 -8.48
CA TYR A 20 3.28 6.46 -8.68
C TYR A 20 3.66 5.06 -9.14
N GLU A 21 4.68 4.98 -9.97
CA GLU A 21 5.18 3.70 -10.45
C GLU A 21 6.66 3.81 -10.79
N ASP A 22 7.44 2.79 -10.39
CA ASP A 22 8.81 2.62 -10.86
C ASP A 22 9.06 1.13 -11.14
N ASP A 23 10.32 0.73 -11.27
CA ASP A 23 10.66 -0.64 -11.60
C ASP A 23 10.37 -1.64 -10.47
N ARG A 24 10.18 -1.18 -9.25
CA ARG A 24 10.02 -2.05 -8.08
C ARG A 24 8.69 -1.93 -7.37
N VAL A 25 8.04 -0.77 -7.44
CA VAL A 25 6.79 -0.52 -6.69
C VAL A 25 5.74 0.14 -7.55
N LEU A 26 4.49 -0.03 -7.15
CA LEU A 26 3.32 0.60 -7.74
C LEU A 26 2.46 1.15 -6.62
N ALA A 27 1.98 2.39 -6.75
CA ALA A 27 1.06 2.99 -5.79
C ALA A 27 -0.22 3.39 -6.51
N PHE A 28 -1.36 3.07 -5.91
CA PHE A 28 -2.67 3.35 -6.50
C PHE A 28 -3.73 3.56 -5.41
N LYS A 29 -4.79 4.27 -5.77
CA LYS A 29 -5.87 4.54 -4.81
C LYS A 29 -6.63 3.28 -4.48
N ASP A 30 -6.99 3.14 -3.19
CA ASP A 30 -7.85 2.04 -2.72
C ASP A 30 -9.30 2.37 -3.10
N VAL A 31 -9.95 1.47 -3.85
CA VAL A 31 -11.35 1.67 -4.26
C VAL A 31 -12.32 1.53 -3.09
N ASN A 32 -11.88 0.92 -1.99
CA ASN A 32 -12.67 0.79 -0.78
C ASN A 32 -12.05 1.65 0.33
N ALA A 33 -12.00 2.95 0.09
CA ALA A 33 -11.32 3.91 0.96
C ALA A 33 -11.91 3.93 2.37
N GLN A 34 -11.02 3.86 3.36
CA GLN A 34 -11.37 3.90 4.79
C GLN A 34 -11.02 5.26 5.40
N ALA A 35 -10.55 6.20 4.61
CA ALA A 35 -10.23 7.57 5.01
C ALA A 35 -10.39 8.46 3.78
N PRO A 36 -10.47 9.79 3.94
CA PRO A 36 -10.59 10.71 2.79
C PRO A 36 -9.46 10.54 1.79
N GLU A 37 -8.24 10.24 2.27
CA GLU A 37 -7.11 9.85 1.44
C GLU A 37 -6.72 8.44 1.82
N HIS A 38 -6.77 7.50 0.88
CA HIS A 38 -6.41 6.12 1.13
C HIS A 38 -5.83 5.51 -0.13
N PHE A 39 -4.52 5.21 -0.09
CA PHE A 39 -3.85 4.55 -1.21
C PHE A 39 -3.01 3.38 -0.71
N LEU A 40 -2.59 2.54 -1.65
CA LEU A 40 -1.77 1.37 -1.39
C LEU A 40 -0.44 1.51 -2.13
N VAL A 41 0.63 1.05 -1.50
CA VAL A 41 1.93 0.88 -2.17
C VAL A 41 2.25 -0.61 -2.14
N ILE A 42 2.49 -1.19 -3.31
CA ILE A 42 2.76 -2.62 -3.44
C ILE A 42 4.09 -2.86 -4.15
N PRO A 43 4.78 -3.97 -3.82
CA PRO A 43 5.91 -4.39 -4.65
C PRO A 43 5.39 -4.99 -5.94
N LYS A 44 6.13 -4.80 -7.03
CA LYS A 44 5.80 -5.44 -8.31
C LYS A 44 6.06 -6.94 -8.28
N GLU A 45 7.03 -7.36 -7.47
CA GLU A 45 7.28 -8.77 -7.18
C GLU A 45 6.15 -9.30 -6.29
N HIS A 46 5.61 -10.47 -6.63
CA HIS A 46 4.57 -11.08 -5.80
C HIS A 46 5.18 -11.67 -4.54
N ILE A 47 4.90 -11.06 -3.39
CA ILE A 47 5.30 -11.55 -2.07
C ILE A 47 4.01 -11.62 -1.26
N SER A 48 3.64 -12.80 -0.77
CA SER A 48 2.31 -13.02 -0.21
C SER A 48 2.08 -12.27 1.10
N THR A 49 3.03 -12.34 2.02
CA THR A 49 2.89 -11.70 3.35
C THR A 49 4.22 -11.10 3.81
N ALA A 50 4.15 -10.25 4.84
CA ALA A 50 5.35 -9.69 5.46
C ALA A 50 6.29 -10.78 5.98
N ASN A 51 5.76 -11.94 6.37
CA ASN A 51 6.57 -13.06 6.85
C ASN A 51 7.47 -13.63 5.76
N ASP A 52 7.12 -13.44 4.50
CA ASP A 52 7.87 -13.98 3.35
C ASP A 52 8.87 -12.97 2.80
N ALA A 53 8.86 -11.75 3.30
CA ALA A 53 9.75 -10.70 2.82
C ALA A 53 11.17 -10.93 3.30
N THR A 54 12.14 -10.79 2.38
CA THR A 54 13.58 -10.95 2.68
C THR A 54 14.41 -9.78 2.20
N ASP A 55 13.84 -8.90 1.37
CA ASP A 55 14.54 -7.76 0.79
C ASP A 55 14.22 -6.49 1.57
N GLU A 56 15.14 -6.11 2.47
CA GLU A 56 14.98 -4.95 3.32
C GLU A 56 14.87 -3.66 2.51
N ALA A 57 15.62 -3.54 1.41
CA ALA A 57 15.59 -2.36 0.58
C ALA A 57 14.21 -2.18 -0.06
N LEU A 58 13.61 -3.28 -0.53
CA LEU A 58 12.26 -3.24 -1.11
C LEU A 58 11.22 -2.84 -0.06
N MET A 59 11.31 -3.40 1.14
CA MET A 59 10.36 -3.09 2.21
C MET A 59 10.47 -1.63 2.65
N GLY A 60 11.70 -1.12 2.74
CA GLY A 60 11.92 0.31 3.02
C GLY A 60 11.39 1.20 1.89
N ARG A 61 11.51 0.74 0.65
CA ARG A 61 11.02 1.46 -0.53
C ARG A 61 9.52 1.70 -0.47
N LEU A 62 8.75 0.72 0.04
CA LEU A 62 7.32 0.88 0.21
C LEU A 62 6.99 2.08 1.12
N SER A 63 7.67 2.17 2.27
CA SER A 63 7.45 3.24 3.24
C SER A 63 7.89 4.60 2.71
N ILE A 64 9.06 4.67 2.08
CA ILE A 64 9.58 5.92 1.53
C ILE A 64 8.69 6.41 0.38
N THR A 65 8.21 5.50 -0.46
CA THR A 65 7.29 5.85 -1.54
C THR A 65 6.00 6.46 -0.99
N ALA A 66 5.43 5.85 0.05
CA ALA A 66 4.23 6.38 0.70
C ALA A 66 4.47 7.79 1.25
N ALA A 67 5.60 8.00 1.93
CA ALA A 67 5.94 9.31 2.49
C ALA A 67 6.12 10.37 1.39
N ASN A 68 6.73 10.00 0.27
CA ASN A 68 6.92 10.93 -0.86
C ASN A 68 5.59 11.31 -1.50
N ILE A 69 4.66 10.36 -1.65
CA ILE A 69 3.33 10.64 -2.17
C ILE A 69 2.57 11.57 -1.21
N ALA A 70 2.69 11.34 0.10
CA ALA A 70 2.06 12.21 1.09
C ALA A 70 2.54 13.65 0.97
N LYS A 71 3.84 13.85 0.71
CA LYS A 71 4.39 15.21 0.48
C LYS A 71 3.84 15.82 -0.79
N GLU A 72 3.82 15.06 -1.87
CA GLU A 72 3.36 15.53 -3.17
C GLU A 72 1.89 15.96 -3.12
N TYR A 73 1.06 15.19 -2.45
CA TYR A 73 -0.37 15.46 -2.34
C TYR A 73 -0.72 16.32 -1.12
N LYS A 74 0.30 16.81 -0.39
CA LYS A 74 0.18 17.85 0.65
C LYS A 74 -0.56 17.41 1.91
N PHE A 75 -0.49 16.14 2.27
CA PHE A 75 -1.02 15.71 3.57
C PHE A 75 0.05 15.20 4.55
N SER A 76 1.34 15.43 4.22
CA SER A 76 2.43 15.06 5.13
C SER A 76 2.45 15.90 6.41
N GLU A 77 2.08 17.19 6.31
CA GLU A 77 2.10 18.08 7.48
C GLU A 77 1.08 17.69 8.54
N ASN A 78 -0.15 17.42 8.13
CA ASN A 78 -1.19 16.97 9.06
C ASN A 78 -0.96 15.52 9.50
N GLY A 79 -0.24 14.77 8.71
CA GLY A 79 0.13 13.41 9.04
C GLY A 79 -0.76 12.35 8.40
N TYR A 80 -0.33 11.11 8.58
CA TYR A 80 -0.98 9.95 7.97
C TYR A 80 -0.61 8.71 8.78
N ARG A 81 -1.34 7.62 8.54
CA ARG A 81 -1.03 6.33 9.16
C ARG A 81 -0.64 5.34 8.08
N LEU A 82 0.43 4.60 8.34
CA LEU A 82 0.85 3.49 7.50
C LEU A 82 0.47 2.19 8.18
N VAL A 83 -0.15 1.27 7.42
CA VAL A 83 -0.62 -0.01 7.95
C VAL A 83 -0.23 -1.12 6.98
N MET A 84 0.44 -2.15 7.49
CA MET A 84 0.70 -3.38 6.75
C MET A 84 0.15 -4.54 7.55
N ASN A 85 -0.86 -5.20 7.02
CA ASN A 85 -1.50 -6.35 7.66
C ASN A 85 -0.82 -7.64 7.22
N CYS A 86 -0.74 -8.61 8.13
CA CYS A 86 -0.16 -9.91 7.82
C CYS A 86 -1.09 -11.01 8.36
N ASN A 87 -1.54 -11.87 7.46
CA ASN A 87 -2.38 -13.03 7.77
C ASN A 87 -3.71 -12.66 8.45
N SER A 88 -4.43 -13.66 8.98
CA SER A 88 -5.82 -13.49 9.39
C SER A 88 -6.00 -12.55 10.57
N ASP A 89 -5.18 -12.66 11.61
CA ASP A 89 -5.31 -11.78 12.78
C ASP A 89 -4.98 -10.33 12.44
N GLY A 90 -4.11 -10.11 11.45
CA GLY A 90 -3.82 -8.77 10.96
C GLY A 90 -4.89 -8.20 10.03
N GLY A 91 -5.80 -9.05 9.55
CA GLY A 91 -6.85 -8.63 8.64
C GLY A 91 -6.40 -8.48 7.20
N GLN A 92 -5.38 -9.25 6.78
CA GLN A 92 -4.91 -9.20 5.40
C GLN A 92 -5.94 -9.84 4.46
N THR A 93 -6.45 -9.06 3.51
CA THR A 93 -7.51 -9.52 2.60
C THR A 93 -6.99 -9.95 1.23
N VAL A 94 -5.82 -9.47 0.83
CA VAL A 94 -5.18 -9.86 -0.44
C VAL A 94 -3.80 -10.42 -0.14
N SER A 95 -3.50 -11.62 -0.65
CA SER A 95 -2.23 -12.30 -0.42
C SER A 95 -1.13 -11.79 -1.35
N HIS A 96 -0.83 -10.52 -1.24
CA HIS A 96 0.21 -9.79 -1.92
C HIS A 96 0.50 -8.58 -1.03
N ILE A 97 1.73 -8.44 -0.55
CA ILE A 97 2.08 -7.37 0.38
C ILE A 97 1.56 -6.02 -0.13
N HIS A 98 0.93 -5.27 0.75
CA HIS A 98 0.50 -3.91 0.45
C HIS A 98 0.56 -3.04 1.70
N LEU A 99 1.11 -1.85 1.53
CA LEU A 99 1.19 -0.85 2.58
C LEU A 99 0.07 0.15 2.36
N HIS A 100 -0.86 0.22 3.31
CA HIS A 100 -1.92 1.23 3.30
C HIS A 100 -1.35 2.56 3.78
N CYS A 101 -1.74 3.65 3.14
CA CYS A 101 -1.55 4.99 3.65
C CYS A 101 -2.92 5.64 3.79
N LEU A 102 -3.27 6.05 5.00
CA LEU A 102 -4.56 6.66 5.31
C LEU A 102 -4.35 8.04 5.89
N ALA A 103 -5.07 9.02 5.36
CA ALA A 103 -4.93 10.42 5.77
C ALA A 103 -6.24 11.17 5.62
N GLY A 104 -6.27 12.41 6.08
CA GLY A 104 -7.42 13.29 5.90
C GLY A 104 -8.39 13.30 7.06
N ARG A 105 -8.11 12.54 8.10
CA ARG A 105 -8.89 12.56 9.36
C ARG A 105 -7.99 12.20 10.53
N GLN A 106 -8.45 12.49 11.73
CA GLN A 106 -7.75 12.06 12.93
C GLN A 106 -7.86 10.54 13.08
N MET A 107 -6.73 9.87 13.17
CA MET A 107 -6.67 8.45 13.49
C MET A 107 -6.75 8.28 15.00
N THR A 108 -7.33 7.17 15.44
CA THR A 108 -7.52 6.92 16.87
C THR A 108 -6.54 5.86 17.38
N TRP A 109 -6.45 5.77 18.70
CA TRP A 109 -5.63 4.78 19.37
C TRP A 109 -6.47 4.10 20.46
N PRO A 110 -6.48 2.75 20.59
CA PRO A 110 -5.69 1.78 19.82
C PRO A 110 -6.10 1.71 18.34
N PRO A 111 -5.18 1.21 17.48
CA PRO A 111 -5.39 1.28 16.03
C PRO A 111 -6.36 0.24 15.45
N GLY A 112 -6.82 -0.68 16.25
CA GLY A 112 -7.73 -1.71 15.77
C GLY A 112 -8.80 -2.09 16.75
#